data_298bf6396ee17876a57eaeda5bbfb76f
#
_entry.id   298bf6396ee17876a57eaeda5bbfb76f
#
_cell.length_a   1.000
_cell.length_b   1.000
_cell.length_c   1.000
_cell.angle_alpha   90.00
_cell.angle_beta   90.00
_cell.angle_gamma   90.00
#
_symmetry.space_group_name_H-M   'P 1'
#
loop_
_entity.id
_entity.type
_entity.pdbx_description
1 polymer ?
#
loop_
_entity_poly.entity_id
_entity_poly.type
_entity_poly.pdbx_seq_one_letter_code
_entity_poly.pdbx_strand_id
1 'polypeptide(L)'
;MTDTPQDSVKATYDTIAEHFAATREYAWPEVESFCASQQIQSPPDTESIGVDIGCGNGRHAETLFEQTSLDKIIGVDVSRELLHTAQTRATNRGFIDDIALIQADAGSLPLESQSVSIAVYVATLHHLRSRRRRVASLSAVARVLESDGRALISVWSTEHDQFERSNGFDTTIEWTLPDGTSIPRYYHIYDPVEFRSD
;
A
#
# COMPACT_ATOMS: atom_id res chain seq x y z
N MET A 1 -11.36 -2.82 -27.01
CA MET A 1 -10.97 -3.38 -25.69
C MET A 1 -11.52 -2.40 -24.69
N THR A 2 -12.47 -2.80 -23.85
CA THR A 2 -12.95 -1.94 -22.77
C THR A 2 -11.92 -1.99 -21.68
N ASP A 3 -11.22 -0.88 -21.48
CA ASP A 3 -10.27 -0.68 -20.38
C ASP A 3 -10.94 -1.06 -19.05
N THR A 4 -10.37 -2.00 -18.31
CA THR A 4 -10.91 -2.29 -16.99
C THR A 4 -10.57 -1.13 -16.05
N PRO A 5 -11.37 -0.83 -15.04
CA PRO A 5 -11.06 0.23 -14.06
C PRO A 5 -9.69 0.08 -13.40
N GLN A 6 -9.15 -1.12 -13.38
CA GLN A 6 -7.84 -1.49 -12.84
C GLN A 6 -6.71 -1.07 -13.78
N ASP A 7 -6.89 -1.25 -15.10
CA ASP A 7 -5.92 -0.84 -16.11
C ASP A 7 -5.68 0.67 -16.04
N SER A 8 -6.72 1.47 -15.70
CA SER A 8 -6.60 2.91 -15.55
C SER A 8 -5.78 3.32 -14.33
N VAL A 9 -5.90 2.64 -13.17
CA VAL A 9 -5.10 2.95 -11.96
C VAL A 9 -3.64 2.58 -12.20
N LYS A 10 -3.40 1.38 -12.74
CA LYS A 10 -2.05 0.94 -13.12
C LYS A 10 -1.38 1.92 -14.08
N ALA A 11 -2.05 2.25 -15.19
CA ALA A 11 -1.51 3.17 -16.19
C ALA A 11 -1.22 4.56 -15.62
N THR A 12 -2.08 5.06 -14.74
CA THR A 12 -1.88 6.33 -14.05
C THR A 12 -0.59 6.30 -13.22
N TYR A 13 -0.41 5.28 -12.37
CA TYR A 13 0.76 5.18 -11.51
C TYR A 13 2.04 4.81 -12.26
N ASP A 14 1.96 4.05 -13.36
CA ASP A 14 3.10 3.85 -14.26
C ASP A 14 3.56 5.20 -14.87
N THR A 15 2.62 6.07 -15.25
CA THR A 15 2.92 7.38 -15.85
C THR A 15 3.60 8.35 -14.87
N ILE A 16 3.21 8.33 -13.59
CA ILE A 16 3.71 9.30 -12.60
C ILE A 16 4.85 8.75 -11.74
N ALA A 17 5.29 7.51 -11.94
CA ALA A 17 6.14 6.75 -11.02
C ALA A 17 7.41 7.50 -10.60
N GLU A 18 8.18 8.04 -11.54
CA GLU A 18 9.44 8.76 -11.23
C GLU A 18 9.19 10.00 -10.39
N HIS A 19 8.22 10.83 -10.79
CA HIS A 19 7.90 12.04 -10.05
C HIS A 19 7.26 11.73 -8.69
N PHE A 20 6.44 10.68 -8.61
CA PHE A 20 5.89 10.17 -7.35
C PHE A 20 7.03 9.74 -6.40
N ALA A 21 7.98 8.95 -6.88
CA ALA A 21 9.11 8.49 -6.08
C ALA A 21 9.99 9.66 -5.59
N ALA A 22 10.28 10.63 -6.45
CA ALA A 22 11.08 11.80 -6.12
C ALA A 22 10.44 12.71 -5.05
N THR A 23 9.11 12.68 -4.90
CA THR A 23 8.37 13.50 -3.93
C THR A 23 7.94 12.73 -2.67
N ARG A 24 8.33 11.48 -2.52
CA ARG A 24 7.91 10.56 -1.44
C ARG A 24 9.12 9.88 -0.80
N GLU A 25 9.99 10.68 -0.19
CA GLU A 25 11.24 10.19 0.40
C GLU A 25 11.02 9.42 1.70
N TYR A 26 10.20 9.97 2.62
CA TYR A 26 10.05 9.45 3.97
C TYR A 26 8.73 8.70 4.16
N ALA A 27 8.75 7.71 5.04
CA ALA A 27 7.52 7.05 5.49
C ALA A 27 6.63 8.03 6.28
N TRP A 28 5.38 7.70 6.43
CA TRP A 28 4.49 8.47 7.29
C TRP A 28 4.77 8.17 8.77
N PRO A 29 4.66 9.17 9.67
CA PRO A 29 4.93 8.98 11.10
C PRO A 29 4.09 7.87 11.75
N GLU A 30 2.87 7.64 11.25
CA GLU A 30 1.99 6.57 11.71
C GLU A 30 2.55 5.18 11.39
N VAL A 31 3.22 5.04 10.23
CA VAL A 31 3.89 3.78 9.85
C VAL A 31 5.10 3.54 10.72
N GLU A 32 5.93 4.57 10.94
CA GLU A 32 7.09 4.49 11.84
C GLU A 32 6.66 4.10 13.25
N SER A 33 5.63 4.78 13.79
CA SER A 33 5.10 4.50 15.12
C SER A 33 4.50 3.09 15.22
N PHE A 34 3.80 2.65 14.18
CA PHE A 34 3.24 1.30 14.11
C PHE A 34 4.36 0.26 14.10
N CYS A 35 5.35 0.36 13.23
CA CYS A 35 6.45 -0.57 13.12
C CYS A 35 7.26 -0.64 14.44
N ALA A 36 7.62 0.50 15.01
CA ALA A 36 8.37 0.58 16.26
C ALA A 36 7.63 -0.03 17.47
N SER A 37 6.30 -0.08 17.43
CA SER A 37 5.48 -0.67 18.49
C SER A 37 5.33 -2.20 18.39
N GLN A 38 5.78 -2.81 17.27
CA GLN A 38 5.61 -4.25 17.06
C GLN A 38 6.71 -5.06 17.72
N GLN A 39 6.32 -6.09 18.43
CA GLN A 39 7.21 -7.15 18.92
C GLN A 39 6.91 -8.41 18.10
N ILE A 40 7.66 -8.59 17.03
CA ILE A 40 7.48 -9.75 16.16
C ILE A 40 8.20 -10.93 16.81
N GLN A 41 7.45 -11.99 17.10
CA GLN A 41 7.98 -13.23 17.65
C GLN A 41 7.53 -14.37 16.73
N SER A 42 8.46 -14.94 16.02
CA SER A 42 8.20 -16.13 15.22
C SER A 42 8.57 -17.39 16.00
N PRO A 43 7.81 -18.47 15.85
CA PRO A 43 8.25 -19.77 16.35
C PRO A 43 9.63 -20.13 15.76
N PRO A 44 10.44 -20.93 16.47
CA PRO A 44 11.68 -21.45 15.89
C PRO A 44 11.41 -22.11 14.53
N ASP A 45 12.27 -21.88 13.56
CA ASP A 45 12.20 -22.40 12.20
C ASP A 45 11.02 -21.87 11.34
N THR A 46 10.39 -20.76 11.72
CA THR A 46 9.35 -20.08 10.92
C THR A 46 9.84 -18.69 10.56
N GLU A 47 9.86 -18.36 9.25
CA GLU A 47 10.20 -17.01 8.77
C GLU A 47 9.08 -16.03 9.12
N SER A 48 9.46 -14.91 9.72
CA SER A 48 8.56 -13.77 9.93
C SER A 48 8.50 -12.91 8.68
N ILE A 49 7.30 -12.72 8.14
CA ILE A 49 7.09 -11.99 6.88
C ILE A 49 6.28 -10.71 7.13
N GLY A 50 6.82 -9.59 6.63
CA GLY A 50 6.07 -8.34 6.52
C GLY A 50 5.61 -8.08 5.10
N VAL A 51 4.44 -7.45 4.92
CA VAL A 51 3.97 -7.04 3.61
C VAL A 51 3.62 -5.55 3.55
N ASP A 52 4.10 -4.86 2.51
CA ASP A 52 3.68 -3.51 2.13
C ASP A 52 2.78 -3.60 0.90
N ILE A 53 1.47 -3.34 1.08
CA ILE A 53 0.43 -3.48 0.05
C ILE A 53 0.19 -2.12 -0.61
N GLY A 54 0.47 -2.03 -1.91
CA GLY A 54 0.58 -0.76 -2.62
C GLY A 54 1.86 -0.06 -2.23
N CYS A 55 2.97 -0.78 -2.28
CA CYS A 55 4.26 -0.34 -1.74
C CYS A 55 4.85 0.88 -2.46
N GLY A 56 4.36 1.21 -3.66
CA GLY A 56 4.83 2.34 -4.42
C GLY A 56 6.35 2.29 -4.63
N ASN A 57 7.06 3.32 -4.16
CA ASN A 57 8.51 3.41 -4.22
C ASN A 57 9.24 2.69 -3.06
N GLY A 58 8.55 1.89 -2.26
CA GLY A 58 9.15 1.06 -1.21
C GLY A 58 9.53 1.77 0.09
N ARG A 59 9.09 3.02 0.31
CA ARG A 59 9.46 3.78 1.53
C ARG A 59 8.92 3.16 2.83
N HIS A 60 7.73 2.55 2.80
CA HIS A 60 7.17 1.86 3.96
C HIS A 60 7.77 0.46 4.13
N ALA A 61 8.12 -0.21 3.02
CA ALA A 61 8.88 -1.45 3.05
C ALA A 61 10.28 -1.24 3.69
N GLU A 62 10.95 -0.12 3.39
CA GLU A 62 12.18 0.29 4.08
C GLU A 62 11.98 0.44 5.59
N THR A 63 10.88 1.07 6.00
CA THR A 63 10.56 1.21 7.44
C THR A 63 10.31 -0.14 8.11
N LEU A 64 9.62 -1.08 7.43
CA LEU A 64 9.47 -2.46 7.92
C LEU A 64 10.85 -3.10 8.12
N PHE A 65 11.77 -2.95 7.17
CA PHE A 65 13.13 -3.47 7.26
C PHE A 65 13.91 -2.87 8.44
N GLU A 66 13.89 -1.55 8.57
CA GLU A 66 14.71 -0.83 9.55
C GLU A 66 14.22 -0.95 11.00
N GLN A 67 12.88 -1.04 11.19
CA GLN A 67 12.28 -0.90 12.52
C GLN A 67 11.67 -2.18 13.08
N THR A 68 11.73 -3.28 12.33
CA THR A 68 11.22 -4.57 12.79
C THR A 68 12.30 -5.65 12.65
N SER A 69 12.09 -6.80 13.33
CA SER A 69 12.95 -7.96 13.24
C SER A 69 12.40 -9.02 12.27
N LEU A 70 11.85 -8.57 11.13
CA LEU A 70 11.33 -9.45 10.09
C LEU A 70 12.47 -10.14 9.32
N ASP A 71 12.26 -11.41 8.99
CA ASP A 71 13.20 -12.18 8.16
C ASP A 71 13.05 -11.84 6.67
N LYS A 72 11.82 -11.45 6.25
CA LYS A 72 11.52 -11.13 4.86
C LYS A 72 10.47 -10.04 4.73
N ILE A 73 10.59 -9.23 3.69
CA ILE A 73 9.60 -8.22 3.34
C ILE A 73 9.07 -8.51 1.94
N ILE A 74 7.77 -8.32 1.75
CA ILE A 74 7.12 -8.42 0.45
C ILE A 74 6.51 -7.06 0.11
N GLY A 75 6.94 -6.46 -1.00
CA GLY A 75 6.33 -5.26 -1.57
C GLY A 75 5.38 -5.66 -2.71
N VAL A 76 4.11 -5.29 -2.59
CA VAL A 76 3.10 -5.56 -3.62
C VAL A 76 2.61 -4.26 -4.22
N ASP A 77 2.67 -4.10 -5.53
CA ASP A 77 2.08 -2.96 -6.25
C ASP A 77 1.54 -3.38 -7.62
N VAL A 78 0.54 -2.68 -8.11
CA VAL A 78 -0.01 -2.90 -9.45
C VAL A 78 0.85 -2.25 -10.54
N SER A 79 1.54 -1.17 -10.20
CA SER A 79 2.41 -0.40 -11.08
C SER A 79 3.79 -1.05 -11.17
N ARG A 80 4.16 -1.45 -12.38
CA ARG A 80 5.50 -1.98 -12.66
C ARG A 80 6.58 -0.91 -12.49
N GLU A 81 6.28 0.30 -12.91
CA GLU A 81 7.25 1.40 -12.85
C GLU A 81 7.52 1.84 -11.41
N LEU A 82 6.51 1.82 -10.53
CA LEU A 82 6.72 2.03 -9.10
C LEU A 82 7.56 0.91 -8.48
N LEU A 83 7.34 -0.36 -8.85
CA LEU A 83 8.18 -1.47 -8.38
C LEU A 83 9.64 -1.31 -8.82
N HIS A 84 9.93 -0.75 -10.00
CA HIS A 84 11.29 -0.40 -10.40
C HIS A 84 11.90 0.68 -9.51
N THR A 85 11.13 1.69 -9.11
CA THR A 85 11.61 2.69 -8.15
C THR A 85 11.84 2.09 -6.77
N ALA A 86 10.98 1.16 -6.32
CA ALA A 86 11.17 0.42 -5.06
C ALA A 86 12.43 -0.46 -5.10
N GLN A 87 12.69 -1.16 -6.21
CA GLN A 87 13.90 -1.94 -6.40
C GLN A 87 15.15 -1.07 -6.33
N THR A 88 15.13 0.08 -6.99
CA THR A 88 16.23 1.07 -6.95
C THR A 88 16.46 1.55 -5.52
N ARG A 89 15.39 1.86 -4.78
CA ARG A 89 15.45 2.26 -3.37
C ARG A 89 16.07 1.16 -2.53
N ALA A 90 15.57 -0.07 -2.62
CA ALA A 90 16.07 -1.21 -1.86
C ALA A 90 17.57 -1.47 -2.11
N THR A 91 18.01 -1.34 -3.36
CA THR A 91 19.43 -1.45 -3.72
C THR A 91 20.25 -0.35 -3.08
N ASN A 92 19.83 0.90 -3.19
CA ASN A 92 20.57 2.06 -2.67
C ASN A 92 20.60 2.12 -1.13
N ARG A 93 19.59 1.56 -0.48
CA ARG A 93 19.43 1.52 0.99
C ARG A 93 19.91 0.19 1.61
N GLY A 94 20.33 -0.78 0.81
CA GLY A 94 21.01 -2.00 1.25
C GLY A 94 20.09 -3.10 1.79
N PHE A 95 18.82 -3.14 1.38
CA PHE A 95 17.87 -4.20 1.77
C PHE A 95 17.28 -4.98 0.60
N ILE A 96 17.95 -4.96 -0.56
CA ILE A 96 17.46 -5.64 -1.77
C ILE A 96 17.38 -7.16 -1.61
N ASP A 97 18.22 -7.74 -0.79
CA ASP A 97 18.23 -9.18 -0.53
C ASP A 97 17.14 -9.61 0.48
N ASP A 98 16.57 -8.65 1.21
CA ASP A 98 15.55 -8.86 2.24
C ASP A 98 14.13 -8.59 1.72
N ILE A 99 13.97 -8.06 0.50
CA ILE A 99 12.67 -7.73 -0.09
C ILE A 99 12.38 -8.54 -1.35
N ALA A 100 11.15 -9.05 -1.45
CA ALA A 100 10.57 -9.57 -2.68
C ALA A 100 9.53 -8.59 -3.24
N LEU A 101 9.66 -8.15 -4.49
CA LEU A 101 8.73 -7.24 -5.14
C LEU A 101 7.81 -8.01 -6.09
N ILE A 102 6.50 -7.87 -5.90
CA ILE A 102 5.47 -8.60 -6.63
C ILE A 102 4.52 -7.63 -7.32
N GLN A 103 4.40 -7.75 -8.65
CA GLN A 103 3.38 -7.01 -9.38
C GLN A 103 2.03 -7.72 -9.24
N ALA A 104 1.13 -7.17 -8.42
CA ALA A 104 -0.20 -7.72 -8.22
C ALA A 104 -1.23 -6.65 -7.82
N ASP A 105 -2.51 -7.02 -7.94
CA ASP A 105 -3.64 -6.19 -7.50
C ASP A 105 -3.89 -6.42 -6.00
N ALA A 106 -4.00 -5.33 -5.24
CA ALA A 106 -4.35 -5.37 -3.82
C ALA A 106 -5.71 -6.05 -3.53
N GLY A 107 -6.60 -6.12 -4.52
CA GLY A 107 -7.87 -6.86 -4.41
C GLY A 107 -7.71 -8.39 -4.50
N SER A 108 -6.49 -8.89 -4.82
CA SER A 108 -6.22 -10.34 -4.97
C SER A 108 -4.75 -10.61 -4.64
N LEU A 109 -4.42 -10.65 -3.35
CA LEU A 109 -3.05 -10.85 -2.88
C LEU A 109 -2.57 -12.29 -3.18
N PRO A 110 -1.46 -12.46 -3.94
CA PRO A 110 -0.90 -13.77 -4.29
C PRO A 110 -0.01 -14.32 -3.17
N LEU A 111 -0.50 -14.28 -1.94
CA LEU A 111 0.19 -14.74 -0.74
C LEU A 111 -0.62 -15.86 -0.10
N GLU A 112 0.05 -16.76 0.57
CA GLU A 112 -0.57 -17.86 1.31
C GLU A 112 -1.40 -17.33 2.49
N SER A 113 -2.38 -18.12 2.92
CA SER A 113 -3.16 -17.79 4.13
C SER A 113 -2.31 -17.97 5.37
N GLN A 114 -2.44 -17.05 6.33
CA GLN A 114 -1.73 -17.12 7.62
C GLN A 114 -0.20 -17.22 7.47
N SER A 115 0.36 -16.41 6.57
CA SER A 115 1.80 -16.37 6.28
C SER A 115 2.45 -15.02 6.55
N VAL A 116 1.69 -14.03 7.01
CA VAL A 116 2.17 -12.66 7.20
C VAL A 116 2.02 -12.24 8.66
N SER A 117 3.12 -11.85 9.29
CA SER A 117 3.13 -11.39 10.68
C SER A 117 2.68 -9.94 10.81
N ILE A 118 3.01 -9.10 9.84
CA ILE A 118 2.68 -7.67 9.84
C ILE A 118 2.36 -7.18 8.42
N ALA A 119 1.33 -6.36 8.29
CA ALA A 119 0.95 -5.72 7.03
C ALA A 119 0.88 -4.19 7.15
N VAL A 120 1.38 -3.48 6.15
CA VAL A 120 1.18 -2.06 5.95
C VAL A 120 0.37 -1.88 4.67
N TYR A 121 -0.77 -1.18 4.76
CA TYR A 121 -1.68 -0.93 3.64
C TYR A 121 -2.12 0.54 3.66
N VAL A 122 -1.21 1.40 3.25
CA VAL A 122 -1.31 2.84 3.44
C VAL A 122 -1.64 3.55 2.13
N ALA A 123 -2.69 4.36 2.16
CA ALA A 123 -3.11 5.22 1.05
C ALA A 123 -3.31 4.50 -0.30
N THR A 124 -3.74 3.24 -0.27
CA THR A 124 -3.89 2.41 -1.48
C THR A 124 -5.31 1.86 -1.64
N LEU A 125 -5.96 1.41 -0.55
CA LEU A 125 -7.30 0.82 -0.56
C LEU A 125 -8.33 1.69 -1.30
N HIS A 126 -8.25 3.00 -1.14
CA HIS A 126 -9.16 3.97 -1.74
C HIS A 126 -9.03 4.12 -3.28
N HIS A 127 -8.03 3.50 -3.90
CA HIS A 127 -7.92 3.42 -5.36
C HIS A 127 -8.73 2.25 -5.95
N LEU A 128 -9.21 1.32 -5.12
CA LEU A 128 -10.04 0.22 -5.58
C LEU A 128 -11.47 0.72 -5.83
N ARG A 129 -11.86 0.73 -7.11
CA ARG A 129 -13.21 1.11 -7.51
C ARG A 129 -14.22 0.08 -7.02
N SER A 130 -15.31 0.49 -6.46
CA SER A 130 -16.40 -0.26 -5.83
C SER A 130 -16.10 -0.83 -4.44
N ARG A 131 -17.08 -0.68 -3.57
CA ARG A 131 -17.02 -1.21 -2.19
C ARG A 131 -16.73 -2.71 -2.16
N ARG A 132 -17.33 -3.48 -3.08
CA ARG A 132 -17.09 -4.92 -3.17
C ARG A 132 -15.61 -5.26 -3.32
N ARG A 133 -14.86 -4.49 -4.13
CA ARG A 133 -13.41 -4.72 -4.30
C ARG A 133 -12.62 -4.29 -3.08
N ARG A 134 -13.02 -3.21 -2.43
CA ARG A 134 -12.37 -2.73 -1.20
C ARG A 134 -12.54 -3.75 -0.06
N VAL A 135 -13.76 -4.23 0.16
CA VAL A 135 -14.05 -5.29 1.15
C VAL A 135 -13.32 -6.61 0.80
N ALA A 136 -13.29 -7.00 -0.48
CA ALA A 136 -12.53 -8.19 -0.89
C ALA A 136 -11.03 -8.04 -0.61
N SER A 137 -10.47 -6.84 -0.81
CA SER A 137 -9.07 -6.55 -0.48
C SER A 137 -8.81 -6.64 1.03
N LEU A 138 -9.66 -6.06 1.86
CA LEU A 138 -9.56 -6.18 3.32
C LEU A 138 -9.66 -7.64 3.78
N SER A 139 -10.57 -8.41 3.17
CA SER A 139 -10.69 -9.86 3.42
C SER A 139 -9.43 -10.62 2.99
N ALA A 140 -8.77 -10.20 1.90
CA ALA A 140 -7.49 -10.79 1.49
C ALA A 140 -6.37 -10.47 2.48
N VAL A 141 -6.33 -9.24 3.03
CA VAL A 141 -5.39 -8.88 4.10
C VAL A 141 -5.63 -9.76 5.34
N ALA A 142 -6.87 -9.86 5.81
CA ALA A 142 -7.22 -10.72 6.95
C ALA A 142 -6.88 -12.20 6.71
N ARG A 143 -7.01 -12.69 5.48
CA ARG A 143 -6.68 -14.06 5.11
C ARG A 143 -5.18 -14.35 5.20
N VAL A 144 -4.34 -13.42 4.75
CA VAL A 144 -2.89 -13.63 4.72
C VAL A 144 -2.23 -13.42 6.08
N LEU A 145 -2.83 -12.62 6.96
CA LEU A 145 -2.31 -12.40 8.30
C LEU A 145 -2.38 -13.68 9.15
N GLU A 146 -1.34 -13.92 9.92
CA GLU A 146 -1.30 -14.90 10.99
C GLU A 146 -2.35 -14.61 12.08
N SER A 147 -2.62 -15.55 12.97
CA SER A 147 -3.67 -15.39 13.99
C SER A 147 -3.45 -14.21 14.93
N ASP A 148 -2.21 -13.84 15.20
CA ASP A 148 -1.77 -12.69 16.00
C ASP A 148 -1.14 -11.59 15.17
N GLY A 149 -1.14 -11.76 13.84
CA GLY A 149 -0.66 -10.79 12.88
C GLY A 149 -1.44 -9.47 12.92
N ARG A 150 -0.78 -8.37 12.57
CA ARG A 150 -1.36 -7.03 12.66
C ARG A 150 -1.23 -6.27 11.35
N ALA A 151 -2.22 -5.42 11.06
CA ALA A 151 -2.18 -4.54 9.92
C ALA A 151 -2.40 -3.08 10.31
N LEU A 152 -1.63 -2.18 9.70
CA LEU A 152 -1.93 -0.75 9.64
C LEU A 152 -2.58 -0.45 8.30
N ILE A 153 -3.83 0.00 8.33
CA ILE A 153 -4.57 0.37 7.11
C ILE A 153 -4.97 1.84 7.21
N SER A 154 -4.62 2.62 6.20
CA SER A 154 -5.02 4.02 6.13
C SER A 154 -5.65 4.38 4.79
N VAL A 155 -6.63 5.28 4.84
CA VAL A 155 -7.37 5.78 3.70
C VAL A 155 -7.59 7.29 3.82
N TRP A 156 -7.91 7.94 2.73
CA TRP A 156 -8.37 9.33 2.77
C TRP A 156 -9.81 9.38 3.31
N SER A 157 -10.03 10.30 4.26
CA SER A 157 -11.29 10.46 4.99
C SER A 157 -11.98 11.77 4.67
N THR A 158 -13.31 11.78 4.77
CA THR A 158 -14.14 12.99 4.74
C THR A 158 -13.86 13.95 5.90
N GLU A 159 -13.16 13.50 6.94
CA GLU A 159 -12.70 14.35 8.05
C GLU A 159 -11.50 15.24 7.70
N HIS A 160 -10.91 15.05 6.52
CA HIS A 160 -9.85 15.94 6.04
C HIS A 160 -10.43 17.28 5.60
N ASP A 161 -9.84 18.40 6.05
CA ASP A 161 -10.29 19.79 5.83
C ASP A 161 -10.55 20.16 4.34
N GLN A 162 -10.01 19.40 3.43
CA GLN A 162 -10.22 19.58 1.98
C GLN A 162 -11.66 19.23 1.54
N PHE A 163 -12.41 18.47 2.33
CA PHE A 163 -13.71 17.95 1.93
C PHE A 163 -14.84 18.52 2.79
N GLU A 164 -15.89 19.01 2.11
CA GLU A 164 -17.10 19.53 2.75
C GLU A 164 -18.20 18.47 2.94
N ARG A 165 -17.96 17.22 2.47
CA ARG A 165 -18.92 16.12 2.52
C ARG A 165 -18.71 15.27 3.76
N SER A 166 -19.81 14.83 4.37
CA SER A 166 -19.78 13.94 5.55
C SER A 166 -19.91 12.45 5.22
N ASN A 167 -20.48 12.11 4.05
CA ASN A 167 -20.62 10.73 3.60
C ASN A 167 -19.51 10.38 2.59
N GLY A 168 -19.11 9.10 2.54
CA GLY A 168 -18.14 8.62 1.57
C GLY A 168 -18.55 8.88 0.12
N PHE A 169 -17.59 9.17 -0.74
CA PHE A 169 -17.84 9.50 -2.14
C PHE A 169 -16.62 9.23 -3.03
N ASP A 170 -16.91 9.00 -4.31
CA ASP A 170 -15.88 8.87 -5.33
C ASP A 170 -15.50 10.23 -5.90
N THR A 171 -14.20 10.44 -6.16
CA THR A 171 -13.68 11.66 -6.76
C THR A 171 -12.43 11.38 -7.57
N THR A 172 -11.96 12.42 -8.26
CA THR A 172 -10.68 12.45 -8.96
C THR A 172 -9.80 13.53 -8.37
N ILE A 173 -8.55 13.19 -8.08
CA ILE A 173 -7.54 14.12 -7.56
C ILE A 173 -6.40 14.18 -8.56
N GLU A 174 -6.12 15.39 -9.02
CA GLU A 174 -5.09 15.64 -10.01
C GLU A 174 -3.68 15.47 -9.42
N TRP A 175 -2.79 14.92 -10.25
CA TRP A 175 -1.36 14.90 -10.01
C TRP A 175 -0.68 15.74 -11.07
N THR A 176 -0.01 16.81 -10.68
CA THR A 176 0.67 17.70 -11.63
C THR A 176 2.13 17.27 -11.76
N LEU A 177 2.54 16.94 -12.97
CA LEU A 177 3.93 16.66 -13.33
C LEU A 177 4.75 17.96 -13.44
N PRO A 178 6.10 17.89 -13.44
CA PRO A 178 6.96 19.08 -13.54
C PRO A 178 6.78 19.92 -14.80
N ASP A 179 6.31 19.32 -15.88
CA ASP A 179 6.00 19.98 -17.16
C ASP A 179 4.62 20.67 -17.18
N GLY A 180 3.87 20.59 -16.06
CA GLY A 180 2.52 21.12 -15.91
C GLY A 180 1.41 20.18 -16.38
N THR A 181 1.73 18.99 -16.88
CA THR A 181 0.73 17.99 -17.26
C THR A 181 -0.01 17.48 -16.02
N SER A 182 -1.35 17.50 -16.09
CA SER A 182 -2.20 17.01 -15.00
C SER A 182 -2.71 15.62 -15.32
N ILE A 183 -2.51 14.69 -14.37
CA ILE A 183 -2.88 13.28 -14.49
C ILE A 183 -3.96 12.97 -13.44
N PRO A 184 -5.18 12.62 -13.85
CA PRO A 184 -6.27 12.34 -12.92
C PRO A 184 -6.08 11.01 -12.22
N ARG A 185 -6.25 11.00 -10.90
CA ARG A 185 -6.20 9.80 -10.06
C ARG A 185 -7.55 9.58 -9.40
N TYR A 186 -8.12 8.39 -9.55
CA TYR A 186 -9.36 8.00 -8.88
C TYR A 186 -9.12 7.80 -7.38
N TYR A 187 -10.05 8.31 -6.57
CA TYR A 187 -10.12 8.11 -5.12
C TYR A 187 -11.56 7.83 -4.68
N HIS A 188 -11.69 6.91 -3.75
CA HIS A 188 -12.86 6.84 -2.89
C HIS A 188 -12.51 7.50 -1.54
N ILE A 189 -13.20 8.56 -1.19
CA ILE A 189 -13.02 9.24 0.11
C ILE A 189 -13.97 8.58 1.09
N TYR A 190 -13.42 7.95 2.11
CA TYR A 190 -14.20 7.24 3.12
C TYR A 190 -14.79 8.17 4.17
N ASP A 191 -16.02 7.92 4.60
CA ASP A 191 -16.44 8.39 5.91
C ASP A 191 -16.03 7.36 7.00
N PRO A 192 -15.86 7.81 8.27
CA PRO A 192 -15.37 6.92 9.33
C PRO A 192 -16.31 5.75 9.66
N VAL A 193 -17.61 5.88 9.39
CA VAL A 193 -18.59 4.80 9.66
C VAL A 193 -18.48 3.73 8.58
N GLU A 194 -18.38 4.15 7.32
CA GLU A 194 -18.14 3.23 6.19
C GLU A 194 -16.85 2.44 6.40
N PHE A 195 -15.73 3.13 6.70
CA PHE A 195 -14.44 2.47 6.88
C PHE A 195 -14.44 1.45 8.02
N ARG A 196 -15.15 1.74 9.12
CA ARG A 196 -15.30 0.80 10.22
C ARG A 196 -16.21 -0.40 9.91
N SER A 197 -17.10 -0.26 8.93
CA SER A 197 -18.04 -1.31 8.54
C SER A 197 -17.50 -2.25 7.46
N ASP A 198 -16.48 -1.80 6.73
CA ASP A 198 -15.80 -2.58 5.71
C ASP A 198 -14.74 -3.48 6.35
#